data_1d7c991aaf3c13d981fbd767825df41a
#
_entry.id   1d7c991aaf3c13d981fbd767825df41a
#
_cell.length_a   1.000
_cell.length_b   1.000
_cell.length_c   1.000
_cell.angle_alpha   90.00
_cell.angle_beta   90.00
_cell.angle_gamma   90.00
#
_symmetry.space_group_name_H-M   'P 1'
#
loop_
_entity.id
_entity.type
_entity.pdbx_description
1 polymer ?
#
loop_
_entity_poly.entity_id
_entity_poly.type
_entity_poly.pdbx_seq_one_letter_code
_entity_poly.pdbx_strand_id
1 'polypeptide(L)'
;MKQTLLALTLGGLLALSPLALQAAESSMQMERDLNTLVSKRQAVDMLLGEALQIYKSPAKISHAGFTAKMPSNMELVTERLLAAYQLEPYRTDLLISAANAQIYNGNLSRAITLLEQAQAVAPDDLDINSYLAIWQLVKGNKEASRSYLAKVADRNSGRAADLEEIIARVQRITAAPLQTELTEDQVKASREGKRAIVTLGYALNPDGSMDKILLGRLQTTLALAKADPEALIILTGGVPQNRQTEGKLMADW
;
A
#
# COMPACT_ATOMS: atom_id res chain seq x y z
N MET A 1 88.23 -8.53 40.29
CA MET A 1 87.82 -7.76 39.14
C MET A 1 86.37 -8.21 38.76
N LYS A 2 85.35 -7.50 39.17
CA LYS A 2 83.95 -7.78 38.84
C LYS A 2 83.43 -6.51 38.08
N GLN A 3 83.17 -6.67 36.80
CA GLN A 3 82.52 -5.63 36.00
C GLN A 3 81.03 -5.74 36.20
N THR A 4 80.38 -4.70 36.69
CA THR A 4 78.95 -4.53 36.83
C THR A 4 78.42 -3.86 35.55
N LEU A 5 77.61 -4.58 34.77
CA LEU A 5 76.91 -4.07 33.61
C LEU A 5 75.66 -3.37 34.10
N LEU A 6 75.57 -2.04 33.84
CA LEU A 6 74.41 -1.24 34.15
C LEU A 6 73.52 -1.25 32.90
N ALA A 7 72.39 -1.92 32.96
CA ALA A 7 71.38 -1.88 31.89
C ALA A 7 70.47 -0.65 32.08
N LEU A 8 70.61 0.35 31.19
CA LEU A 8 69.68 1.48 31.09
C LEU A 8 68.45 1.01 30.27
N THR A 9 67.33 0.78 30.93
CA THR A 9 66.05 0.66 30.26
C THR A 9 65.50 2.06 30.00
N LEU A 10 65.60 2.56 28.73
CA LEU A 10 64.86 3.73 28.26
C LEU A 10 63.38 3.35 28.10
N GLY A 11 62.57 3.62 29.09
CA GLY A 11 61.14 3.65 28.98
C GLY A 11 60.70 4.94 28.28
N GLY A 12 60.61 4.92 26.96
CA GLY A 12 60.06 6.03 26.21
C GLY A 12 58.54 6.07 26.39
N LEU A 13 58.06 6.87 27.36
CA LEU A 13 56.65 7.32 27.34
C LEU A 13 56.49 8.26 26.11
N LEU A 14 55.93 7.75 25.02
CA LEU A 14 55.40 8.58 23.96
C LEU A 14 54.19 9.34 24.50
N ALA A 15 54.43 10.53 25.03
CA ALA A 15 53.34 11.47 25.32
C ALA A 15 52.73 11.90 24.01
N LEU A 16 51.58 11.29 23.63
CA LEU A 16 50.76 11.73 22.53
C LEU A 16 50.43 13.20 22.78
N SER A 17 50.70 14.07 21.75
CA SER A 17 50.34 15.46 21.84
C SER A 17 48.82 15.60 22.03
N PRO A 18 48.32 16.58 22.78
CA PRO A 18 46.87 16.75 23.01
C PRO A 18 46.10 16.87 21.67
N LEU A 19 46.68 17.35 20.62
CA LEU A 19 46.12 17.38 19.26
C LEU A 19 45.94 15.97 18.67
N ALA A 20 46.86 15.03 18.89
CA ALA A 20 46.77 13.66 18.41
C ALA A 20 45.70 12.87 19.17
N LEU A 21 45.57 13.13 20.46
CA LEU A 21 44.50 12.53 21.30
C LEU A 21 43.12 13.01 20.84
N GLN A 22 42.95 14.31 20.62
CA GLN A 22 41.70 14.92 20.15
C GLN A 22 41.31 14.42 18.74
N ALA A 23 42.27 14.25 17.83
CA ALA A 23 42.04 13.67 16.51
C ALA A 23 41.60 12.20 16.59
N ALA A 24 42.20 11.41 17.51
CA ALA A 24 41.83 10.03 17.71
C ALA A 24 40.42 9.88 18.34
N GLU A 25 40.05 10.73 19.30
CA GLU A 25 38.72 10.79 19.89
C GLU A 25 37.65 11.16 18.83
N SER A 26 37.92 12.16 17.99
CA SER A 26 37.03 12.56 16.89
C SER A 26 36.84 11.44 15.87
N SER A 27 37.90 10.71 15.53
CA SER A 27 37.85 9.55 14.63
C SER A 27 37.01 8.41 15.21
N MET A 28 37.20 8.06 16.48
CA MET A 28 36.43 7.03 17.16
C MET A 28 34.95 7.41 17.33
N GLN A 29 34.66 8.70 17.51
CA GLN A 29 33.28 9.18 17.58
C GLN A 29 32.61 9.05 16.21
N MET A 30 33.28 9.47 15.13
CA MET A 30 32.77 9.35 13.76
C MET A 30 32.51 7.88 13.38
N GLU A 31 33.39 6.96 13.76
CA GLU A 31 33.20 5.52 13.52
C GLU A 31 31.98 4.99 14.27
N ARG A 32 31.77 5.37 15.54
CA ARG A 32 30.58 5.02 16.30
C ARG A 32 29.30 5.56 15.66
N ASP A 33 29.31 6.79 15.20
CA ASP A 33 28.17 7.42 14.55
C ASP A 33 27.84 6.72 13.24
N LEU A 34 28.84 6.37 12.41
CA LEU A 34 28.67 5.59 11.19
C LEU A 34 28.09 4.20 11.46
N ASN A 35 28.62 3.47 12.46
CA ASN A 35 28.11 2.16 12.85
C ASN A 35 26.65 2.24 13.31
N THR A 36 26.28 3.31 14.03
CA THR A 36 24.91 3.56 14.46
C THR A 36 23.99 3.80 13.26
N LEU A 37 24.42 4.59 12.28
CA LEU A 37 23.64 4.84 11.06
C LEU A 37 23.47 3.58 10.22
N VAL A 38 24.52 2.79 10.05
CA VAL A 38 24.47 1.50 9.35
C VAL A 38 23.49 0.54 10.02
N SER A 39 23.59 0.42 11.36
CA SER A 39 22.67 -0.45 12.13
C SER A 39 21.22 -0.02 12.03
N LYS A 40 20.94 1.29 12.06
CA LYS A 40 19.59 1.82 11.84
C LYS A 40 19.08 1.47 10.43
N ARG A 41 19.92 1.66 9.40
CA ARG A 41 19.54 1.33 8.03
C ARG A 41 19.23 -0.15 7.85
N GLN A 42 20.06 -1.04 8.41
CA GLN A 42 19.80 -2.48 8.39
C GLN A 42 18.51 -2.84 9.09
N ALA A 43 18.18 -2.20 10.23
CA ALA A 43 16.92 -2.41 10.93
C ALA A 43 15.71 -1.94 10.08
N VAL A 44 15.82 -0.82 9.38
CA VAL A 44 14.79 -0.35 8.43
C VAL A 44 14.59 -1.37 7.32
N ASP A 45 15.66 -1.83 6.67
CA ASP A 45 15.57 -2.79 5.56
C ASP A 45 14.95 -4.13 6.01
N MET A 46 15.25 -4.57 7.24
CA MET A 46 14.61 -5.75 7.84
C MET A 46 13.11 -5.55 8.05
N LEU A 47 12.70 -4.42 8.63
CA LEU A 47 11.28 -4.08 8.83
C LEU A 47 10.51 -4.00 7.51
N LEU A 48 11.11 -3.44 6.46
CA LEU A 48 10.53 -3.40 5.12
C LEU A 48 10.39 -4.80 4.52
N GLY A 49 11.39 -5.66 4.72
CA GLY A 49 11.34 -7.07 4.32
C GLY A 49 10.20 -7.83 5.02
N GLU A 50 10.04 -7.63 6.34
CA GLU A 50 8.92 -8.19 7.11
C GLU A 50 7.56 -7.68 6.59
N ALA A 51 7.43 -6.37 6.36
CA ALA A 51 6.21 -5.78 5.82
C ALA A 51 5.83 -6.42 4.48
N LEU A 52 6.79 -6.60 3.58
CA LEU A 52 6.59 -7.24 2.28
C LEU A 52 6.17 -8.71 2.42
N GLN A 53 6.78 -9.45 3.34
CA GLN A 53 6.40 -10.85 3.61
C GLN A 53 4.97 -10.93 4.15
N ILE A 54 4.59 -10.05 5.09
CA ILE A 54 3.23 -9.99 5.65
C ILE A 54 2.23 -9.65 4.54
N TYR A 55 2.54 -8.68 3.68
CA TYR A 55 1.70 -8.29 2.55
C TYR A 55 1.41 -9.47 1.61
N LYS A 56 2.42 -10.28 1.31
CA LYS A 56 2.31 -11.45 0.43
C LYS A 56 1.71 -12.68 1.10
N SER A 57 1.58 -12.68 2.42
CA SER A 57 1.05 -13.81 3.17
C SER A 57 -0.47 -13.93 3.00
N PRO A 58 -1.02 -15.15 2.94
CA PRO A 58 -2.47 -15.32 2.95
C PRO A 58 -3.07 -14.73 4.23
N ALA A 59 -4.30 -14.23 4.13
CA ALA A 59 -5.02 -13.69 5.28
C ALA A 59 -5.10 -14.77 6.39
N LYS A 60 -4.74 -14.38 7.61
CA LYS A 60 -4.83 -15.30 8.76
C LYS A 60 -6.30 -15.48 9.12
N ILE A 61 -6.81 -16.70 8.95
CA ILE A 61 -8.15 -17.09 9.41
C ILE A 61 -7.97 -17.70 10.79
N SER A 62 -8.60 -17.12 11.81
CA SER A 62 -8.65 -17.73 13.14
C SER A 62 -9.63 -18.91 13.12
N HIS A 63 -9.13 -20.13 13.24
CA HIS A 63 -9.94 -21.33 13.38
C HIS A 63 -10.31 -21.66 14.84
N ALA A 64 -9.70 -20.97 15.79
CA ALA A 64 -10.03 -21.12 17.21
C ALA A 64 -11.02 -20.03 17.61
N GLY A 65 -12.08 -20.37 18.36
CA GLY A 65 -13.12 -19.46 18.84
C GLY A 65 -12.62 -18.33 19.76
N PHE A 66 -11.55 -17.68 19.37
CA PHE A 66 -10.99 -16.52 20.03
C PHE A 66 -11.88 -15.31 19.73
N THR A 67 -12.40 -14.69 20.76
CA THR A 67 -13.22 -13.49 20.71
C THR A 67 -12.42 -12.23 20.38
N ALA A 68 -11.08 -12.26 20.41
CA ALA A 68 -10.23 -11.15 20.05
C ALA A 68 -10.10 -11.06 18.52
N LYS A 69 -10.44 -9.90 17.96
CA LYS A 69 -10.23 -9.59 16.54
C LYS A 69 -8.72 -9.59 16.25
N MET A 70 -8.27 -10.51 15.42
CA MET A 70 -6.87 -10.52 14.99
C MET A 70 -6.60 -9.32 14.06
N PRO A 71 -5.43 -8.68 14.15
CA PRO A 71 -5.06 -7.62 13.22
C PRO A 71 -4.98 -8.19 11.79
N SER A 72 -5.45 -7.39 10.82
CA SER A 72 -5.32 -7.74 9.41
C SER A 72 -3.85 -7.70 8.97
N ASN A 73 -3.53 -8.35 7.84
CA ASN A 73 -2.20 -8.21 7.26
C ASN A 73 -1.83 -6.74 7.02
N MET A 74 -2.79 -5.91 6.61
CA MET A 74 -2.55 -4.48 6.36
C MET A 74 -2.30 -3.69 7.64
N GLU A 75 -2.91 -4.07 8.77
CA GLU A 75 -2.58 -3.49 10.06
C GLU A 75 -1.13 -3.82 10.47
N LEU A 76 -0.72 -5.09 10.33
CA LEU A 76 0.65 -5.52 10.62
C LEU A 76 1.67 -4.87 9.67
N VAL A 77 1.37 -4.75 8.38
CA VAL A 77 2.19 -4.00 7.42
C VAL A 77 2.36 -2.55 7.87
N THR A 78 1.26 -1.89 8.25
CA THR A 78 1.30 -0.52 8.76
C THR A 78 2.22 -0.40 9.99
N GLU A 79 2.13 -1.33 10.94
CA GLU A 79 2.98 -1.33 12.14
C GLU A 79 4.47 -1.43 11.78
N ARG A 80 4.86 -2.29 10.84
CA ARG A 80 6.26 -2.42 10.39
C ARG A 80 6.76 -1.16 9.69
N LEU A 81 5.94 -0.56 8.82
CA LEU A 81 6.27 0.69 8.14
C LEU A 81 6.43 1.86 9.12
N LEU A 82 5.56 1.96 10.13
CA LEU A 82 5.67 2.99 11.17
C LEU A 82 6.87 2.77 12.09
N ALA A 83 7.22 1.53 12.41
CA ALA A 83 8.45 1.21 13.13
C ALA A 83 9.71 1.61 12.33
N ALA A 84 9.72 1.36 11.03
CA ALA A 84 10.78 1.83 10.13
C ALA A 84 10.86 3.36 10.07
N TYR A 85 9.70 4.05 10.00
CA TYR A 85 9.63 5.50 10.03
C TYR A 85 10.18 6.11 11.34
N GLN A 86 9.97 5.46 12.48
CA GLN A 86 10.55 5.93 13.75
C GLN A 86 12.09 5.93 13.74
N LEU A 87 12.70 5.03 12.97
CA LEU A 87 14.16 4.99 12.80
C LEU A 87 14.66 6.02 11.81
N GLU A 88 13.88 6.31 10.75
CA GLU A 88 14.20 7.27 9.69
C GLU A 88 13.03 8.26 9.46
N PRO A 89 12.78 9.23 10.39
CA PRO A 89 11.59 10.08 10.36
C PRO A 89 11.54 11.12 9.23
N TYR A 90 12.57 11.21 8.41
CA TYR A 90 12.60 11.99 7.18
C TYR A 90 12.02 11.23 5.96
N ARG A 91 11.77 9.93 6.08
CA ARG A 91 11.28 9.03 5.03
C ARG A 91 9.75 9.11 4.91
N THR A 92 9.25 10.14 4.24
CA THR A 92 7.80 10.32 3.99
C THR A 92 7.18 9.20 3.17
N ASP A 93 7.95 8.53 2.33
CA ASP A 93 7.54 7.36 1.56
C ASP A 93 7.05 6.19 2.44
N LEU A 94 7.59 6.05 3.66
CA LEU A 94 7.12 5.07 4.63
C LEU A 94 5.73 5.41 5.17
N LEU A 95 5.45 6.69 5.43
CA LEU A 95 4.13 7.16 5.84
C LEU A 95 3.10 7.02 4.71
N ILE A 96 3.47 7.33 3.46
CA ILE A 96 2.62 7.14 2.29
C ILE A 96 2.27 5.65 2.13
N SER A 97 3.26 4.77 2.24
CA SER A 97 3.07 3.32 2.16
C SER A 97 2.16 2.80 3.28
N ALA A 98 2.34 3.31 4.52
CA ALA A 98 1.48 2.98 5.65
C ALA A 98 0.04 3.49 5.44
N ALA A 99 -0.13 4.69 4.88
CA ALA A 99 -1.43 5.24 4.52
C ALA A 99 -2.13 4.36 3.47
N ASN A 100 -1.41 3.93 2.43
CA ASN A 100 -1.95 3.02 1.43
C ASN A 100 -2.38 1.68 2.04
N ALA A 101 -1.60 1.11 2.96
CA ALA A 101 -2.00 -0.10 3.69
C ALA A 101 -3.31 0.12 4.48
N GLN A 102 -3.50 1.29 5.10
CA GLN A 102 -4.75 1.63 5.80
C GLN A 102 -5.93 1.85 4.84
N ILE A 103 -5.71 2.38 3.64
CA ILE A 103 -6.74 2.48 2.60
C ILE A 103 -7.22 1.09 2.20
N TYR A 104 -6.29 0.16 1.92
CA TYR A 104 -6.62 -1.24 1.64
C TYR A 104 -7.36 -1.93 2.80
N ASN A 105 -7.07 -1.52 4.03
CA ASN A 105 -7.75 -2.01 5.23
C ASN A 105 -9.12 -1.37 5.48
N GLY A 106 -9.55 -0.43 4.63
CA GLY A 106 -10.81 0.31 4.78
C GLY A 106 -10.77 1.41 5.85
N ASN A 107 -9.60 1.74 6.40
CA ASN A 107 -9.43 2.77 7.43
C ASN A 107 -8.97 4.11 6.87
N LEU A 108 -9.84 4.74 6.09
CA LEU A 108 -9.55 6.00 5.41
C LEU A 108 -9.14 7.13 6.37
N SER A 109 -9.76 7.20 7.55
CA SER A 109 -9.43 8.27 8.52
C SER A 109 -7.98 8.17 8.99
N ARG A 110 -7.52 6.96 9.34
CA ARG A 110 -6.12 6.74 9.73
C ARG A 110 -5.15 6.99 8.57
N ALA A 111 -5.53 6.60 7.35
CA ALA A 111 -4.73 6.87 6.16
C ALA A 111 -4.53 8.37 5.94
N ILE A 112 -5.58 9.18 6.03
CA ILE A 112 -5.49 10.64 5.92
C ILE A 112 -4.58 11.22 6.99
N THR A 113 -4.69 10.79 8.25
CA THR A 113 -3.80 11.24 9.33
C THR A 113 -2.32 10.94 9.02
N LEU A 114 -2.00 9.78 8.46
CA LEU A 114 -0.64 9.43 8.07
C LEU A 114 -0.13 10.30 6.90
N LEU A 115 -0.99 10.61 5.94
CA LEU A 115 -0.66 11.52 4.84
C LEU A 115 -0.47 12.97 5.34
N GLU A 116 -1.26 13.43 6.31
CA GLU A 116 -1.10 14.74 6.95
C GLU A 116 0.23 14.80 7.74
N GLN A 117 0.64 13.72 8.41
CA GLN A 117 1.96 13.63 9.03
C GLN A 117 3.08 13.71 7.98
N ALA A 118 2.94 13.00 6.85
CA ALA A 118 3.89 13.09 5.76
C ALA A 118 3.97 14.51 5.18
N GLN A 119 2.82 15.18 5.03
CA GLN A 119 2.74 16.57 4.55
C GLN A 119 3.39 17.56 5.53
N ALA A 120 3.33 17.32 6.83
CA ALA A 120 4.03 18.15 7.81
C ALA A 120 5.57 18.06 7.68
N VAL A 121 6.10 16.92 7.23
CA VAL A 121 7.54 16.71 6.96
C VAL A 121 7.94 17.30 5.60
N ALA A 122 7.10 17.10 4.58
CA ALA A 122 7.34 17.54 3.21
C ALA A 122 6.12 18.30 2.65
N PRO A 123 5.93 19.56 3.05
CA PRO A 123 4.70 20.32 2.75
C PRO A 123 4.48 20.58 1.26
N ASP A 124 5.56 20.61 0.48
CA ASP A 124 5.55 20.91 -0.96
C ASP A 124 5.60 19.65 -1.85
N ASP A 125 5.56 18.46 -1.25
CA ASP A 125 5.60 17.20 -1.99
C ASP A 125 4.31 17.03 -2.82
N LEU A 126 4.49 16.81 -4.13
CA LEU A 126 3.38 16.72 -5.08
C LEU A 126 2.55 15.46 -4.88
N ASP A 127 3.18 14.33 -4.54
CA ASP A 127 2.48 13.07 -4.36
C ASP A 127 1.62 13.10 -3.11
N ILE A 128 2.17 13.59 -1.99
CA ILE A 128 1.44 13.72 -0.73
C ILE A 128 0.22 14.63 -0.89
N ASN A 129 0.41 15.83 -1.49
CA ASN A 129 -0.70 16.76 -1.71
C ASN A 129 -1.73 16.19 -2.68
N SER A 130 -1.32 15.43 -3.71
CA SER A 130 -2.22 14.73 -4.63
C SER A 130 -3.06 13.66 -3.91
N TYR A 131 -2.44 12.84 -3.06
CA TYR A 131 -3.15 11.85 -2.25
C TYR A 131 -4.16 12.52 -1.31
N LEU A 132 -3.74 13.59 -0.61
CA LEU A 132 -4.62 14.33 0.29
C LEU A 132 -5.79 14.97 -0.45
N ALA A 133 -5.58 15.55 -1.64
CA ALA A 133 -6.66 16.10 -2.45
C ALA A 133 -7.72 15.05 -2.76
N ILE A 134 -7.33 13.86 -3.18
CA ILE A 134 -8.25 12.77 -3.54
C ILE A 134 -8.93 12.20 -2.29
N TRP A 135 -8.16 11.83 -1.26
CA TRP A 135 -8.72 11.12 -0.10
C TRP A 135 -9.56 11.99 0.82
N GLN A 136 -9.27 13.30 0.90
CA GLN A 136 -10.16 14.26 1.57
C GLN A 136 -11.49 14.39 0.83
N LEU A 137 -11.48 14.36 -0.50
CA LEU A 137 -12.70 14.37 -1.30
C LEU A 137 -13.54 13.11 -1.05
N VAL A 138 -12.91 11.92 -1.07
CA VAL A 138 -13.58 10.63 -0.78
C VAL A 138 -14.20 10.63 0.61
N LYS A 139 -13.54 11.26 1.59
CA LYS A 139 -14.07 11.45 2.95
C LYS A 139 -15.23 12.47 3.03
N GLY A 140 -15.46 13.23 1.97
CA GLY A 140 -16.48 14.28 1.92
C GLY A 140 -15.99 15.69 2.24
N ASN A 141 -14.70 15.86 2.56
CA ASN A 141 -14.08 17.16 2.91
C ASN A 141 -13.68 17.93 1.66
N LYS A 142 -14.67 18.46 0.95
CA LYS A 142 -14.47 19.17 -0.33
C LYS A 142 -13.56 20.39 -0.22
N GLU A 143 -13.60 21.11 0.88
CA GLU A 143 -12.78 22.30 1.13
C GLU A 143 -11.30 21.92 1.28
N ALA A 144 -11.00 20.96 2.15
CA ALA A 144 -9.64 20.43 2.29
C ALA A 144 -9.09 19.87 0.98
N SER A 145 -9.90 19.11 0.23
CA SER A 145 -9.53 18.61 -1.09
C SER A 145 -9.10 19.74 -2.04
N ARG A 146 -9.88 20.81 -2.14
CA ARG A 146 -9.54 21.97 -2.99
C ARG A 146 -8.25 22.68 -2.53
N SER A 147 -8.05 22.81 -1.22
CA SER A 147 -6.84 23.41 -0.66
C SER A 147 -5.58 22.62 -1.06
N TYR A 148 -5.61 21.29 -0.96
CA TYR A 148 -4.49 20.45 -1.41
C TYR A 148 -4.31 20.47 -2.92
N LEU A 149 -5.40 20.48 -3.70
CA LEU A 149 -5.33 20.59 -5.15
C LEU A 149 -4.70 21.92 -5.60
N ALA A 150 -4.99 23.03 -4.92
CA ALA A 150 -4.34 24.31 -5.16
C ALA A 150 -2.83 24.24 -4.93
N LYS A 151 -2.36 23.57 -3.87
CA LYS A 151 -0.93 23.35 -3.63
C LYS A 151 -0.28 22.54 -4.75
N VAL A 152 -0.98 21.56 -5.31
CA VAL A 152 -0.50 20.83 -6.49
C VAL A 152 -0.41 21.74 -7.69
N ALA A 153 -1.43 22.58 -7.95
CA ALA A 153 -1.48 23.50 -9.07
C ALA A 153 -0.36 24.54 -9.04
N ASP A 154 -0.04 25.06 -7.87
CA ASP A 154 1.06 26.02 -7.64
C ASP A 154 2.43 25.46 -8.05
N ARG A 155 2.62 24.14 -7.93
CA ARG A 155 3.88 23.46 -8.26
C ARG A 155 3.85 22.79 -9.63
N ASN A 156 2.72 22.25 -10.05
CA ASN A 156 2.54 21.56 -11.32
C ASN A 156 1.08 21.64 -11.77
N SER A 157 0.79 22.63 -12.61
CA SER A 157 -0.56 22.86 -13.14
C SER A 157 -1.08 21.73 -14.03
N GLY A 158 -0.19 21.04 -14.76
CA GLY A 158 -0.56 19.88 -15.59
C GLY A 158 -1.07 18.73 -14.74
N ARG A 159 -0.33 18.39 -13.66
CA ARG A 159 -0.77 17.35 -12.71
C ARG A 159 -2.08 17.71 -12.01
N ALA A 160 -2.29 18.98 -11.67
CA ALA A 160 -3.55 19.42 -11.08
C ALA A 160 -4.72 19.24 -12.07
N ALA A 161 -4.54 19.57 -13.34
CA ALA A 161 -5.55 19.35 -14.38
C ALA A 161 -5.88 17.85 -14.57
N ASP A 162 -4.88 16.98 -14.56
CA ASP A 162 -5.08 15.52 -14.63
C ASP A 162 -5.90 15.01 -13.43
N LEU A 163 -5.60 15.50 -12.21
CA LEU A 163 -6.35 15.15 -11.01
C LEU A 163 -7.79 15.65 -11.06
N GLU A 164 -8.02 16.88 -11.54
CA GLU A 164 -9.37 17.43 -11.74
C GLU A 164 -10.18 16.61 -12.73
N GLU A 165 -9.58 16.18 -13.85
CA GLU A 165 -10.23 15.30 -14.82
C GLU A 165 -10.61 13.94 -14.19
N ILE A 166 -9.70 13.32 -13.43
CA ILE A 166 -9.98 12.06 -12.73
C ILE A 166 -11.13 12.25 -11.74
N ILE A 167 -11.08 13.29 -10.91
CA ILE A 167 -12.12 13.62 -9.94
C ILE A 167 -13.48 13.81 -10.63
N ALA A 168 -13.53 14.62 -11.69
CA ALA A 168 -14.77 14.88 -12.45
C ALA A 168 -15.30 13.58 -13.07
N ARG A 169 -14.44 12.73 -13.60
CA ARG A 169 -14.81 11.43 -14.17
C ARG A 169 -15.42 10.50 -13.12
N VAL A 170 -14.77 10.36 -11.96
CA VAL A 170 -15.29 9.55 -10.84
C VAL A 170 -16.63 10.08 -10.37
N GLN A 171 -16.76 11.38 -10.15
CA GLN A 171 -18.01 12.00 -9.70
C GLN A 171 -19.16 11.76 -10.70
N ARG A 172 -18.90 11.88 -12.01
CA ARG A 172 -19.89 11.62 -13.05
C ARG A 172 -20.34 10.15 -13.05
N ILE A 173 -19.41 9.22 -12.91
CA ILE A 173 -19.73 7.78 -12.91
C ILE A 173 -20.49 7.40 -11.63
N THR A 174 -20.08 7.93 -10.47
CA THR A 174 -20.71 7.59 -9.17
C THR A 174 -22.04 8.31 -8.95
N ALA A 175 -22.31 9.41 -9.68
CA ALA A 175 -23.61 10.07 -9.64
C ALA A 175 -24.66 9.35 -10.50
N ALA A 176 -24.25 8.49 -11.42
CA ALA A 176 -25.18 7.68 -12.20
C ALA A 176 -25.90 6.67 -11.28
N PRO A 177 -27.23 6.52 -11.40
CA PRO A 177 -27.93 5.51 -10.63
C PRO A 177 -27.42 4.11 -11.01
N LEU A 178 -27.09 3.30 -10.00
CA LEU A 178 -26.77 1.90 -10.22
C LEU A 178 -28.00 1.17 -10.74
N GLN A 179 -27.95 0.69 -11.97
CA GLN A 179 -28.95 -0.22 -12.49
C GLN A 179 -28.67 -1.62 -11.91
N THR A 180 -29.45 -2.01 -10.91
CA THR A 180 -29.37 -3.33 -10.29
C THR A 180 -30.21 -4.38 -11.01
N GLU A 181 -31.18 -3.93 -11.83
CA GLU A 181 -32.05 -4.79 -12.61
C GLU A 181 -32.26 -4.19 -14.01
N LEU A 182 -32.10 -5.00 -15.04
CA LEU A 182 -32.47 -4.64 -16.40
C LEU A 182 -33.91 -5.05 -16.66
N THR A 183 -34.75 -4.12 -17.09
CA THR A 183 -36.11 -4.45 -17.57
C THR A 183 -36.01 -5.14 -18.94
N GLU A 184 -37.04 -5.95 -19.28
CA GLU A 184 -37.11 -6.60 -20.61
C GLU A 184 -37.02 -5.57 -21.76
N ASP A 185 -37.58 -4.37 -21.58
CA ASP A 185 -37.52 -3.32 -22.60
C ASP A 185 -36.11 -2.72 -22.75
N GLN A 186 -35.34 -2.61 -21.65
CA GLN A 186 -33.93 -2.20 -21.69
C GLN A 186 -33.09 -3.26 -22.40
N VAL A 187 -33.36 -4.55 -22.13
CA VAL A 187 -32.69 -5.66 -22.84
C VAL A 187 -33.07 -5.65 -24.34
N LYS A 188 -34.30 -5.37 -24.68
CA LYS A 188 -34.75 -5.25 -26.08
C LYS A 188 -34.15 -4.02 -26.80
N ALA A 189 -34.09 -2.87 -26.12
CA ALA A 189 -33.47 -1.66 -26.65
C ALA A 189 -31.99 -1.76 -26.92
N SER A 190 -31.28 -2.64 -26.16
CA SER A 190 -29.85 -2.88 -26.38
C SER A 190 -29.52 -3.81 -27.56
N ARG A 191 -30.54 -4.24 -28.35
CA ARG A 191 -30.37 -5.24 -29.41
C ARG A 191 -29.82 -4.71 -30.72
N GLU A 192 -29.50 -3.43 -30.82
CA GLU A 192 -28.79 -2.90 -31.97
C GLU A 192 -27.28 -3.11 -31.85
N GLY A 193 -26.69 -3.97 -32.68
CA GLY A 193 -25.27 -4.27 -32.75
C GLY A 193 -24.85 -5.57 -32.11
N LYS A 194 -23.53 -5.76 -31.95
CA LYS A 194 -22.93 -6.94 -31.25
C LYS A 194 -23.12 -6.79 -29.75
N ARG A 195 -23.69 -7.81 -29.13
CA ARG A 195 -23.99 -7.82 -27.71
C ARG A 195 -23.07 -8.78 -26.98
N ALA A 196 -22.75 -8.46 -25.73
CA ALA A 196 -22.00 -9.33 -24.84
C ALA A 196 -22.61 -9.33 -23.43
N ILE A 197 -22.70 -10.51 -22.83
CA ILE A 197 -23.03 -10.71 -21.41
C ILE A 197 -21.72 -10.94 -20.70
N VAL A 198 -21.32 -9.99 -19.82
CA VAL A 198 -20.08 -10.07 -19.07
C VAL A 198 -20.38 -10.51 -17.65
N THR A 199 -19.91 -11.68 -17.26
CA THR A 199 -20.03 -12.19 -15.90
C THR A 199 -18.75 -11.97 -15.13
N LEU A 200 -18.81 -11.15 -14.08
CA LEU A 200 -17.66 -10.86 -13.24
C LEU A 200 -17.37 -12.02 -12.29
N GLY A 201 -16.10 -12.41 -12.20
CA GLY A 201 -15.61 -13.36 -11.20
C GLY A 201 -15.85 -12.89 -9.76
N TYR A 202 -15.81 -13.83 -8.86
CA TYR A 202 -15.83 -13.62 -7.42
C TYR A 202 -14.92 -14.67 -6.76
N ALA A 203 -14.21 -14.29 -5.70
CA ALA A 203 -13.25 -15.18 -5.04
C ALA A 203 -13.85 -16.56 -4.75
N LEU A 204 -13.06 -17.61 -4.97
CA LEU A 204 -13.44 -18.98 -4.63
C LEU A 204 -13.46 -19.18 -3.11
N ASN A 205 -14.23 -20.14 -2.65
CA ASN A 205 -14.15 -20.62 -1.27
C ASN A 205 -12.75 -21.22 -0.97
N PRO A 206 -12.34 -21.31 0.30
CA PRO A 206 -11.04 -21.89 0.67
C PRO A 206 -10.82 -23.33 0.16
N ASP A 207 -11.88 -24.10 -0.07
CA ASP A 207 -11.85 -25.44 -0.63
C ASP A 207 -11.78 -25.47 -2.16
N GLY A 208 -11.80 -24.30 -2.81
CA GLY A 208 -11.76 -24.15 -4.27
C GLY A 208 -13.12 -24.23 -4.96
N SER A 209 -14.22 -24.39 -4.21
CA SER A 209 -15.58 -24.36 -4.77
C SER A 209 -16.03 -22.93 -5.08
N MET A 210 -17.02 -22.79 -5.95
CA MET A 210 -17.63 -21.51 -6.26
C MET A 210 -18.48 -20.99 -5.10
N ASP A 211 -18.26 -19.71 -4.73
CA ASP A 211 -19.09 -19.01 -3.75
C ASP A 211 -20.54 -18.83 -4.25
N LYS A 212 -21.50 -18.72 -3.32
CA LYS A 212 -22.91 -18.48 -3.63
C LYS A 212 -23.16 -17.23 -4.48
N ILE A 213 -22.32 -16.20 -4.33
CA ILE A 213 -22.41 -14.97 -5.13
C ILE A 213 -22.02 -15.27 -6.58
N LEU A 214 -20.98 -16.06 -6.79
CA LEU A 214 -20.57 -16.47 -8.13
C LEU A 214 -21.63 -17.33 -8.81
N LEU A 215 -22.22 -18.28 -8.09
CA LEU A 215 -23.33 -19.10 -8.57
C LEU A 215 -24.56 -18.25 -8.93
N GLY A 216 -24.91 -17.25 -8.10
CA GLY A 216 -26.02 -16.32 -8.40
C GLY A 216 -25.77 -15.51 -9.68
N ARG A 217 -24.54 -15.06 -9.91
CA ARG A 217 -24.13 -14.39 -11.16
C ARG A 217 -24.29 -15.31 -12.37
N LEU A 218 -23.86 -16.55 -12.25
CA LEU A 218 -24.03 -17.55 -13.34
C LEU A 218 -25.48 -17.84 -13.66
N GLN A 219 -26.35 -17.96 -12.64
CA GLN A 219 -27.78 -18.16 -12.85
C GLN A 219 -28.40 -16.97 -13.62
N THR A 220 -28.02 -15.74 -13.27
CA THR A 220 -28.45 -14.55 -14.01
C THR A 220 -27.90 -14.55 -15.44
N THR A 221 -26.63 -14.89 -15.62
CA THR A 221 -26.00 -15.02 -16.93
C THR A 221 -26.74 -16.05 -17.81
N LEU A 222 -27.07 -17.20 -17.28
CA LEU A 222 -27.81 -18.25 -17.96
C LEU A 222 -29.21 -17.77 -18.39
N ALA A 223 -29.90 -17.04 -17.51
CA ALA A 223 -31.23 -16.48 -17.83
C ALA A 223 -31.13 -15.47 -18.97
N LEU A 224 -30.14 -14.57 -18.95
CA LEU A 224 -29.89 -13.59 -20.02
C LEU A 224 -29.47 -14.27 -21.32
N ALA A 225 -28.60 -15.28 -21.27
CA ALA A 225 -28.15 -16.02 -22.46
C ALA A 225 -29.31 -16.79 -23.13
N LYS A 226 -30.25 -17.33 -22.35
CA LYS A 226 -31.47 -17.93 -22.90
C LYS A 226 -32.38 -16.90 -23.57
N ALA A 227 -32.46 -15.68 -23.03
CA ALA A 227 -33.24 -14.60 -23.61
C ALA A 227 -32.60 -13.97 -24.85
N ASP A 228 -31.26 -14.07 -24.96
CA ASP A 228 -30.47 -13.53 -26.08
C ASP A 228 -29.37 -14.55 -26.51
N PRO A 229 -29.72 -15.58 -27.31
CA PRO A 229 -28.77 -16.60 -27.72
C PRO A 229 -27.61 -16.12 -28.64
N GLU A 230 -27.77 -14.94 -29.25
CA GLU A 230 -26.76 -14.33 -30.12
C GLU A 230 -25.72 -13.50 -29.35
N ALA A 231 -25.91 -13.30 -28.05
CA ALA A 231 -24.96 -12.55 -27.23
C ALA A 231 -23.69 -13.34 -26.95
N LEU A 232 -22.54 -12.69 -27.08
CA LEU A 232 -21.26 -13.27 -26.66
C LEU A 232 -21.21 -13.35 -25.12
N ILE A 233 -20.89 -14.51 -24.58
CA ILE A 233 -20.69 -14.68 -23.12
C ILE A 233 -19.21 -14.52 -22.79
N ILE A 234 -18.90 -13.57 -21.91
CA ILE A 234 -17.55 -13.29 -21.39
C ILE A 234 -17.52 -13.58 -19.89
N LEU A 235 -16.76 -14.60 -19.49
CA LEU A 235 -16.57 -14.96 -18.09
C LEU A 235 -15.21 -14.46 -17.62
N THR A 236 -15.18 -13.62 -16.57
CA THR A 236 -13.96 -13.03 -16.05
C THR A 236 -13.52 -13.71 -14.75
N GLY A 237 -12.28 -13.44 -14.30
CA GLY A 237 -11.71 -14.08 -13.10
C GLY A 237 -10.57 -15.01 -13.49
N GLY A 238 -9.39 -14.41 -13.73
CA GLY A 238 -8.21 -15.12 -14.22
C GLY A 238 -7.11 -15.32 -13.18
N VAL A 239 -7.28 -14.83 -11.95
CA VAL A 239 -6.29 -15.02 -10.88
C VAL A 239 -6.44 -16.43 -10.29
N PRO A 240 -5.43 -17.30 -10.40
CA PRO A 240 -5.54 -18.66 -9.90
C PRO A 240 -5.67 -18.72 -8.38
N GLN A 241 -6.67 -19.43 -7.89
CA GLN A 241 -6.87 -19.81 -6.49
C GLN A 241 -6.99 -21.34 -6.44
N ASN A 242 -6.22 -21.99 -5.59
CA ASN A 242 -6.17 -23.46 -5.53
C ASN A 242 -5.94 -24.14 -6.90
N ARG A 243 -5.09 -23.53 -7.75
CA ARG A 243 -4.78 -23.98 -9.13
C ARG A 243 -5.97 -23.92 -10.10
N GLN A 244 -7.03 -23.21 -9.75
CA GLN A 244 -8.21 -23.00 -10.59
C GLN A 244 -8.50 -21.50 -10.70
N THR A 245 -9.18 -21.11 -11.76
CA THR A 245 -9.67 -19.72 -11.92
C THR A 245 -11.19 -19.72 -11.91
N GLU A 246 -11.79 -18.62 -11.43
CA GLU A 246 -13.24 -18.46 -11.45
C GLU A 246 -13.79 -18.56 -12.88
N GLY A 247 -13.10 -17.93 -13.85
CA GLY A 247 -13.50 -17.98 -15.26
C GLY A 247 -13.57 -19.39 -15.81
N LYS A 248 -12.61 -20.27 -15.45
CA LYS A 248 -12.61 -21.67 -15.85
C LYS A 248 -13.77 -22.44 -15.20
N LEU A 249 -13.95 -22.30 -13.89
CA LEU A 249 -15.04 -22.97 -13.17
C LEU A 249 -16.41 -22.53 -13.67
N MET A 250 -16.59 -21.22 -13.98
CA MET A 250 -17.81 -20.72 -14.57
C MET A 250 -18.08 -21.27 -15.97
N ALA A 251 -17.03 -21.52 -16.77
CA ALA A 251 -17.16 -22.10 -18.10
C ALA A 251 -17.50 -23.58 -18.04
N ASP A 252 -17.06 -24.27 -17.01
CA ASP A 252 -17.32 -25.72 -16.82
C ASP A 252 -18.71 -25.96 -16.19
N TRP A 253 -19.32 -24.95 -15.56
CA TRP A 253 -20.66 -25.03 -14.94
C TRP A 253 -21.77 -24.98 -15.97
#